data_26926216c285168503761deeec392c83
#
_entry.id   26926216c285168503761deeec392c83
#
_cell.length_a   1.000
_cell.length_b   1.000
_cell.length_c   1.000
_cell.angle_alpha   90.00
_cell.angle_beta   90.00
_cell.angle_gamma   90.00
#
_symmetry.space_group_name_H-M   'P 1'
#
loop_
_entity.id
_entity.type
_entity.pdbx_description
1 polymer ?
#
loop_
_entity_poly.entity_id
_entity_poly.type
_entity_poly.pdbx_seq_one_letter_code
_entity_poly.pdbx_strand_id
1 'polypeptide(L)'
;MNEFKESIKSALNEYFEGLIKCLDGLTEPELYWQPSLESNHITWLVWHMARVEDRWINSIVGGKETVWDKNNWNEKFGVDQEDYCKGYNKEDISKMPKMEMEKLLNYYNEERIEIFK
;
A
#
# COMPACT_ATOMS: atom_id res chain seq x y z
N MET A 1 -14.17 7.57 24.14
CA MET A 1 -13.68 7.47 22.84
C MET A 1 -14.64 8.18 21.92
N ASN A 2 -14.19 8.70 20.93
CA ASN A 2 -15.12 9.54 20.23
C ASN A 2 -15.63 8.88 18.95
N GLU A 3 -16.83 9.32 18.59
CA GLU A 3 -17.52 8.82 17.40
C GLU A 3 -16.75 9.13 16.12
N PHE A 4 -15.98 10.22 16.14
CA PHE A 4 -15.17 10.60 14.99
C PHE A 4 -14.12 9.53 14.64
N LYS A 5 -13.40 9.05 15.66
CA LYS A 5 -12.42 7.99 15.48
C LYS A 5 -13.05 6.71 14.95
N GLU A 6 -14.21 6.36 15.50
CA GLU A 6 -14.92 5.16 15.06
C GLU A 6 -15.41 5.29 13.63
N SER A 7 -15.85 6.49 13.22
CA SER A 7 -16.26 6.75 11.84
C SER A 7 -15.10 6.62 10.87
N ILE A 8 -13.94 7.17 11.21
CA ILE A 8 -12.74 7.06 10.37
C ILE A 8 -12.31 5.60 10.24
N LYS A 9 -12.29 4.90 11.37
CA LYS A 9 -11.92 3.48 11.40
C LYS A 9 -12.85 2.65 10.51
N SER A 10 -14.15 2.90 10.61
CA SER A 10 -15.15 2.21 9.80
C SER A 10 -14.95 2.49 8.31
N ALA A 11 -14.69 3.74 7.94
CA ALA A 11 -14.46 4.13 6.55
C ALA A 11 -13.20 3.45 6.00
N LEU A 12 -12.11 3.44 6.76
CA LEU A 12 -10.87 2.79 6.33
C LEU A 12 -11.06 1.28 6.14
N ASN A 13 -11.81 0.64 7.03
CA ASN A 13 -12.11 -0.79 6.90
C ASN A 13 -12.96 -1.07 5.67
N GLU A 14 -13.95 -0.24 5.40
CA GLU A 14 -14.82 -0.40 4.24
C GLU A 14 -14.03 -0.29 2.93
N TYR A 15 -13.16 0.70 2.82
CA TYR A 15 -12.32 0.86 1.64
C TYR A 15 -11.37 -0.31 1.44
N PHE A 16 -10.78 -0.80 2.52
CA PHE A 16 -9.87 -1.93 2.42
C PHE A 16 -10.60 -3.21 1.99
N GLU A 17 -11.75 -3.49 2.57
CA GLU A 17 -12.57 -4.64 2.19
C GLU A 17 -13.01 -4.55 0.74
N GLY A 18 -13.38 -3.34 0.30
CA GLY A 18 -13.73 -3.09 -1.10
C GLY A 18 -12.56 -3.33 -2.04
N LEU A 19 -11.37 -2.92 -1.63
CA LEU A 19 -10.15 -3.15 -2.41
C LEU A 19 -9.89 -4.65 -2.56
N ILE A 20 -9.98 -5.41 -1.47
CA ILE A 20 -9.75 -6.85 -1.51
C ILE A 20 -10.74 -7.52 -2.48
N LYS A 21 -12.00 -7.11 -2.45
CA LYS A 21 -13.01 -7.65 -3.37
C LYS A 21 -12.68 -7.33 -4.82
N CYS A 22 -12.21 -6.11 -5.10
CA CYS A 22 -11.84 -5.71 -6.45
C CYS A 22 -10.64 -6.49 -6.99
N LEU A 23 -9.73 -6.89 -6.10
CA LEU A 23 -8.53 -7.62 -6.49
C LEU A 23 -8.76 -9.12 -6.63
N ASP A 24 -9.83 -9.62 -6.06
CA ASP A 24 -10.12 -11.06 -6.06
C ASP A 24 -10.29 -11.58 -7.49
N GLY A 25 -9.58 -12.64 -7.79
CA GLY A 25 -9.66 -13.27 -9.10
C GLY A 25 -8.81 -12.65 -10.19
N LEU A 26 -8.12 -11.54 -9.91
CA LEU A 26 -7.23 -10.93 -10.90
C LEU A 26 -5.95 -11.74 -11.04
N THR A 27 -5.53 -11.94 -12.28
CA THR A 27 -4.30 -12.66 -12.59
C THR A 27 -3.08 -11.72 -12.51
N GLU A 28 -1.88 -12.30 -12.45
CA GLU A 28 -0.67 -11.50 -12.43
C GLU A 28 -0.56 -10.58 -13.64
N PRO A 29 -0.82 -11.04 -14.89
CA PRO A 29 -0.80 -10.13 -16.03
C PRO A 29 -1.77 -8.96 -15.89
N GLU A 30 -2.95 -9.18 -15.29
CA GLU A 30 -3.92 -8.10 -15.08
C GLU A 30 -3.44 -7.10 -14.04
N LEU A 31 -2.75 -7.57 -13.00
CA LEU A 31 -2.22 -6.71 -11.94
C LEU A 31 -1.10 -5.79 -12.44
N TYR A 32 -0.38 -6.18 -13.48
CA TYR A 32 0.71 -5.41 -14.04
C TYR A 32 0.38 -4.77 -15.38
N TRP A 33 -0.88 -4.86 -15.81
CA TRP A 33 -1.30 -4.27 -17.08
C TRP A 33 -1.32 -2.74 -17.00
N GLN A 34 -0.73 -2.10 -17.99
CA GLN A 34 -0.74 -0.64 -18.11
C GLN A 34 -1.55 -0.27 -19.35
N PRO A 35 -2.66 0.49 -19.21
CA PRO A 35 -3.44 0.93 -20.37
C PRO A 35 -2.63 1.72 -21.38
N SER A 36 -1.59 2.42 -20.92
CA SER A 36 -0.61 3.10 -21.77
C SER A 36 0.72 3.06 -21.05
N LEU A 37 1.80 3.42 -21.74
CA LEU A 37 3.13 3.46 -21.14
C LEU A 37 3.24 4.48 -20.01
N GLU A 38 2.33 5.45 -19.96
CA GLU A 38 2.33 6.49 -18.94
C GLU A 38 1.40 6.18 -17.78
N SER A 39 0.64 5.07 -17.85
CA SER A 39 -0.31 4.70 -16.83
C SER A 39 0.34 3.86 -15.74
N ASN A 40 -0.20 3.96 -14.54
CA ASN A 40 0.18 3.09 -13.43
C ASN A 40 -0.56 1.76 -13.56
N HIS A 41 0.06 0.67 -13.12
CA HIS A 41 -0.64 -0.60 -13.01
C HIS A 41 -1.22 -0.77 -11.59
N ILE A 42 -2.08 -1.75 -11.43
CA ILE A 42 -2.80 -1.99 -10.17
C ILE A 42 -1.84 -2.25 -9.02
N THR A 43 -0.83 -3.08 -9.23
CA THR A 43 0.13 -3.40 -8.16
C THR A 43 0.83 -2.15 -7.64
N TRP A 44 1.26 -1.24 -8.52
CA TRP A 44 1.87 0.01 -8.08
C TRP A 44 0.89 0.85 -7.28
N LEU A 45 -0.36 0.94 -7.72
CA LEU A 45 -1.38 1.72 -7.02
C LEU A 45 -1.63 1.18 -5.60
N VAL A 46 -1.74 -0.13 -5.45
CA VAL A 46 -1.94 -0.74 -4.13
C VAL A 46 -0.75 -0.45 -3.21
N TRP A 47 0.47 -0.64 -3.73
CA TRP A 47 1.68 -0.35 -2.97
C TRP A 47 1.73 1.13 -2.56
N HIS A 48 1.48 2.01 -3.51
CA HIS A 48 1.50 3.45 -3.26
C HIS A 48 0.48 3.85 -2.18
N MET A 49 -0.75 3.35 -2.28
CA MET A 49 -1.79 3.65 -1.30
C MET A 49 -1.39 3.19 0.10
N ALA A 50 -0.86 1.98 0.22
CA ALA A 50 -0.42 1.43 1.50
C ALA A 50 0.74 2.24 2.10
N ARG A 51 1.73 2.60 1.27
CA ARG A 51 2.88 3.38 1.72
C ARG A 51 2.47 4.79 2.17
N VAL A 52 1.58 5.43 1.42
CA VAL A 52 1.10 6.77 1.76
C VAL A 52 0.32 6.75 3.08
N GLU A 53 -0.58 5.79 3.24
CA GLU A 53 -1.36 5.66 4.47
C GLU A 53 -0.46 5.41 5.68
N ASP A 54 0.50 4.50 5.56
CA ASP A 54 1.44 4.17 6.63
C ASP A 54 2.27 5.40 7.01
N ARG A 55 2.81 6.10 6.03
CA ARG A 55 3.64 7.27 6.29
C ARG A 55 2.85 8.40 6.95
N TRP A 56 1.70 8.73 6.39
CA TRP A 56 0.94 9.88 6.90
C TRP A 56 0.29 9.61 8.25
N ILE A 57 -0.34 8.47 8.42
CA ILE A 57 -1.10 8.22 9.63
C ILE A 57 -0.21 7.69 10.76
N ASN A 58 0.60 6.67 10.50
CA ASN A 58 1.45 6.11 11.55
C ASN A 58 2.61 7.02 11.91
N SER A 59 3.30 7.59 10.92
CA SER A 59 4.50 8.38 11.17
C SER A 59 4.19 9.85 11.41
N ILE A 60 3.62 10.54 10.45
CA ILE A 60 3.47 12.00 10.52
C ILE A 60 2.45 12.39 11.58
N VAL A 61 1.27 11.78 11.56
CA VAL A 61 0.20 12.10 12.53
C VAL A 61 0.44 11.39 13.86
N GLY A 62 0.75 10.11 13.81
CA GLY A 62 0.87 9.26 15.00
C GLY A 62 2.20 9.35 15.73
N GLY A 63 3.22 9.90 15.11
CA GLY A 63 4.55 10.00 15.70
C GLY A 63 5.24 8.67 15.92
N LYS A 64 4.82 7.64 15.21
CA LYS A 64 5.41 6.30 15.30
C LYS A 64 6.30 6.03 14.09
N GLU A 65 7.09 4.98 14.20
CA GLU A 65 7.81 4.44 13.04
C GLU A 65 6.79 3.82 12.09
N THR A 66 6.99 3.94 10.77
CA THR A 66 6.12 3.25 9.82
C THR A 66 6.27 1.74 9.98
N VAL A 67 5.21 1.01 9.68
CA VAL A 67 5.25 -0.46 9.68
C VAL A 67 6.23 -0.96 8.62
N TRP A 68 6.35 -0.23 7.51
CA TRP A 68 7.33 -0.54 6.47
C TRP A 68 8.74 -0.64 7.03
N ASP A 69 9.15 0.37 7.81
CA ASP A 69 10.49 0.41 8.41
C ASP A 69 10.60 -0.59 9.56
N LYS A 70 9.60 -0.62 10.43
CA LYS A 70 9.59 -1.44 11.63
C LYS A 70 9.74 -2.94 11.32
N ASN A 71 9.08 -3.41 10.29
CA ASN A 71 9.05 -4.83 9.93
C ASN A 71 9.90 -5.16 8.71
N ASN A 72 10.74 -4.23 8.26
CA ASN A 72 11.68 -4.43 7.16
C ASN A 72 11.01 -4.93 5.87
N TRP A 73 9.86 -4.36 5.55
CA TRP A 73 9.12 -4.74 4.34
C TRP A 73 9.90 -4.44 3.07
N ASN A 74 10.78 -3.42 3.09
CA ASN A 74 11.63 -3.11 1.95
C ASN A 74 12.47 -4.31 1.52
N GLU A 75 13.00 -5.06 2.48
CA GLU A 75 13.81 -6.25 2.18
C GLU A 75 12.96 -7.35 1.56
N LYS A 76 11.73 -7.51 2.03
CA LYS A 76 10.83 -8.53 1.51
C LYS A 76 10.44 -8.29 0.07
N PHE A 77 10.43 -7.03 -0.36
CA PHE A 77 10.09 -6.67 -1.74
C PHE A 77 11.32 -6.31 -2.59
N GLY A 78 12.50 -6.23 -2.00
CA GLY A 78 13.71 -5.90 -2.73
C GLY A 78 13.80 -4.45 -3.20
N VAL A 79 13.24 -3.53 -2.44
CA VAL A 79 13.29 -2.08 -2.74
C VAL A 79 13.99 -1.33 -1.61
N ASP A 80 14.33 -0.07 -1.87
CA ASP A 80 14.96 0.78 -0.86
C ASP A 80 13.98 1.10 0.26
N GLN A 81 14.51 1.19 1.47
CA GLN A 81 13.72 1.51 2.65
C GLN A 81 13.01 2.87 2.51
N GLU A 82 13.64 3.82 1.87
CA GLU A 82 13.10 5.16 1.70
C GLU A 82 12.19 5.33 0.49
N ASP A 83 11.92 4.25 -0.23
CA ASP A 83 11.09 4.29 -1.43
C ASP A 83 9.61 4.44 -1.05
N TYR A 84 9.04 5.58 -1.38
CA TYR A 84 7.64 5.89 -1.11
C TYR A 84 6.79 5.88 -2.37
N CYS A 85 7.30 5.37 -3.47
CA CYS A 85 6.64 5.40 -4.78
C CYS A 85 6.49 6.82 -5.35
N LYS A 86 7.04 7.81 -4.67
CA LYS A 86 6.91 9.20 -5.08
C LYS A 86 7.85 9.49 -6.24
N GLY A 87 7.32 10.17 -7.25
CA GLY A 87 8.13 10.56 -8.39
C GLY A 87 8.41 9.46 -9.39
N TYR A 88 7.74 8.32 -9.25
CA TYR A 88 7.88 7.27 -10.24
C TYR A 88 7.39 7.73 -11.60
N ASN A 89 8.24 7.60 -12.60
CA ASN A 89 7.85 7.81 -13.99
C ASN A 89 7.55 6.46 -14.64
N LYS A 90 7.19 6.48 -15.92
CA LYS A 90 6.83 5.25 -16.63
C LYS A 90 7.94 4.20 -16.64
N GLU A 91 9.19 4.64 -16.68
CA GLU A 91 10.32 3.72 -16.66
C GLU A 91 10.49 3.07 -15.29
N ASP A 92 10.31 3.84 -14.24
CA ASP A 92 10.38 3.34 -12.86
C ASP A 92 9.31 2.27 -12.62
N ILE A 93 8.11 2.52 -13.10
CA ILE A 93 7.00 1.58 -12.95
C ILE A 93 7.29 0.29 -13.72
N SER A 94 7.82 0.41 -14.93
CA SER A 94 8.16 -0.76 -15.76
C SER A 94 9.28 -1.60 -15.15
N LYS A 95 10.18 -0.98 -14.40
CA LYS A 95 11.35 -1.63 -13.80
C LYS A 95 11.16 -2.06 -12.36
N MET A 96 10.04 -1.71 -11.73
CA MET A 96 9.85 -2.09 -10.34
C MET A 96 9.84 -3.61 -10.19
N PRO A 97 10.38 -4.13 -9.08
CA PRO A 97 10.36 -5.57 -8.87
C PRO A 97 8.94 -6.08 -8.74
N LYS A 98 8.72 -7.33 -9.11
CA LYS A 98 7.42 -7.94 -8.94
C LYS A 98 7.11 -8.08 -7.46
N MET A 99 5.94 -7.63 -7.07
CA MET A 99 5.46 -7.74 -5.69
C MET A 99 4.27 -8.68 -5.68
N GLU A 100 4.38 -9.76 -4.92
CA GLU A 100 3.25 -10.67 -4.78
C GLU A 100 2.10 -9.94 -4.09
N MET A 101 0.92 -9.98 -4.68
CA MET A 101 -0.23 -9.25 -4.14
C MET A 101 -0.58 -9.71 -2.73
N GLU A 102 -0.43 -11.00 -2.44
CA GLU A 102 -0.67 -11.52 -1.09
C GLU A 102 0.22 -10.85 -0.04
N LYS A 103 1.52 -10.72 -0.35
CA LYS A 103 2.46 -10.05 0.56
C LYS A 103 2.15 -8.57 0.69
N LEU A 104 1.78 -7.95 -0.42
CA LEU A 104 1.46 -6.52 -0.44
C LEU A 104 0.22 -6.24 0.41
N LEU A 105 -0.79 -7.08 0.33
CA LEU A 105 -1.99 -6.97 1.16
C LEU A 105 -1.70 -7.26 2.63
N ASN A 106 -0.75 -8.15 2.92
CA ASN A 106 -0.31 -8.39 4.29
C ASN A 106 0.34 -7.14 4.90
N TYR A 107 1.20 -6.47 4.14
CA TYR A 107 1.76 -5.20 4.58
C TYR A 107 0.65 -4.16 4.80
N TYR A 108 -0.24 -4.02 3.84
CA TYR A 108 -1.34 -3.05 3.92
C TYR A 108 -2.17 -3.30 5.18
N ASN A 109 -2.49 -4.55 5.46
CA ASN A 109 -3.26 -4.91 6.65
C ASN A 109 -2.49 -4.61 7.94
N GLU A 110 -1.18 -4.91 7.98
CA GLU A 110 -0.36 -4.65 9.16
C GLU A 110 -0.30 -3.16 9.49
N GLU A 111 -0.10 -2.30 8.48
CA GLU A 111 -0.02 -0.86 8.74
C GLU A 111 -1.36 -0.30 9.20
N ARG A 112 -2.47 -0.85 8.71
CA ARG A 112 -3.80 -0.45 9.16
C ARG A 112 -4.08 -0.88 10.59
N ILE A 113 -3.66 -2.08 10.97
CA ILE A 113 -3.80 -2.55 12.36
C ILE A 113 -3.07 -1.59 13.30
N GLU A 114 -1.88 -1.13 12.91
CA GLU A 114 -1.11 -0.19 13.70
C GLU A 114 -1.83 1.15 13.86
N ILE A 115 -2.52 1.60 12.81
CA ILE A 115 -3.30 2.83 12.87
C ILE A 115 -4.36 2.77 13.97
N PHE A 116 -4.95 1.60 14.19
CA PHE A 116 -6.05 1.43 15.12
C PHE A 116 -5.62 1.18 16.57
N LYS A 117 -4.34 1.15 16.83
CA LYS A 117 -3.82 1.00 18.19
C LYS A 117 -3.74 2.35 18.97
#